data_0068e829b866325f796560b9600a1dc5
#
_entry.id   0068e829b866325f796560b9600a1dc5
#
_cell.length_a   1.000
_cell.length_b   1.000
_cell.length_c   1.000
_cell.angle_alpha   90.00
_cell.angle_beta   90.00
_cell.angle_gamma   90.00
#
_symmetry.space_group_name_H-M   'P 1'
#
loop_
_entity.id
_entity.type
_entity.pdbx_description
1 polymer ?
#
loop_
_entity_poly.entity_id
_entity_poly.type
_entity_poly.pdbx_seq_one_letter_code
_entity_poly.pdbx_strand_id
1 'polypeptide(L)' 'MNRFELEDAMSNLSLVGEDIETMIYAIGDCPIKHTEDQLLNMLIGMKQLHDTRYQKMWDTFEQLIHNGTISDKNTGEQND' A
#
# COMPACT_ATOMS: atom_id res chain seq x y z
N MET A 1 -17.15 1.33 -6.86
CA MET A 1 -16.11 0.47 -6.29
C MET A 1 -16.64 -0.91 -6.11
N ASN A 2 -15.79 -1.91 -6.26
CA ASN A 2 -16.20 -3.29 -6.10
C ASN A 2 -15.08 -4.07 -5.42
N ARG A 3 -15.37 -5.35 -5.18
CA ARG A 3 -14.44 -6.21 -4.47
C ARG A 3 -13.09 -6.35 -5.17
N PHE A 4 -13.10 -6.34 -6.50
CA PHE A 4 -11.86 -6.44 -7.26
C PHE A 4 -10.97 -5.22 -7.04
N GLU A 5 -11.57 -4.05 -6.91
CA GLU A 5 -10.79 -2.84 -6.62
C GLU A 5 -10.14 -2.91 -5.24
N LEU A 6 -10.85 -3.49 -4.26
CA LEU A 6 -10.27 -3.71 -2.95
C LEU A 6 -9.10 -4.69 -3.02
N GLU A 7 -9.29 -5.79 -3.74
CA GLU A 7 -8.23 -6.79 -3.90
C GLU A 7 -7.00 -6.19 -4.57
N ASP A 8 -7.22 -5.36 -5.60
CA ASP A 8 -6.12 -4.66 -6.24
C ASP A 8 -5.40 -3.74 -5.27
N ALA A 9 -6.15 -2.99 -4.47
CA ALA A 9 -5.55 -2.07 -3.51
C ALA A 9 -4.75 -2.83 -2.45
N MET A 10 -5.26 -3.96 -2.01
CA MET A 10 -4.55 -4.80 -1.05
C MET A 10 -3.28 -5.40 -1.66
N SER A 11 -3.36 -5.84 -2.92
CA SER A 11 -2.19 -6.37 -3.62
C SER A 11 -1.11 -5.31 -3.78
N ASN A 12 -1.50 -4.07 -3.99
CA ASN A 12 -0.53 -2.98 -4.14
C ASN A 12 0.28 -2.74 -2.89
N LEU A 13 -0.22 -3.13 -1.72
CA LEU A 13 0.56 -3.02 -0.50
C LEU A 13 1.79 -3.92 -0.52
N SER A 14 1.74 -5.01 -1.27
CA SER A 14 2.89 -5.92 -1.36
C SER A 14 4.06 -5.32 -2.13
N LEU A 15 3.82 -4.22 -2.86
CA LEU A 15 4.89 -3.57 -3.62
C LEU A 15 5.99 -3.03 -2.71
N VAL A 16 5.70 -2.79 -1.42
CA VAL A 16 6.74 -2.35 -0.50
C VAL A 16 7.86 -3.38 -0.38
N GLY A 17 7.53 -4.68 -0.47
CA GLY A 17 8.55 -5.72 -0.45
C GLY A 17 9.49 -5.62 -1.63
N GLU A 18 8.96 -5.34 -2.82
CA GLU A 18 9.77 -5.15 -4.02
C GLU A 18 10.60 -3.88 -3.91
N ASP A 19 10.05 -2.83 -3.34
CA ASP A 19 10.78 -1.58 -3.13
C ASP A 19 11.96 -1.81 -2.19
N ILE A 20 11.76 -2.60 -1.14
CA ILE A 20 12.82 -2.94 -0.21
C ILE A 20 13.92 -3.73 -0.91
N GLU A 21 13.57 -4.67 -1.77
CA GLU A 21 14.56 -5.41 -2.55
C GLU A 21 15.37 -4.49 -3.44
N THR A 22 14.70 -3.52 -4.06
CA THR A 22 15.39 -2.54 -4.89
C THR A 22 16.37 -1.72 -4.05
N MET A 23 16.00 -1.38 -2.83
CA MET A 23 16.88 -0.65 -1.93
C MET A 23 18.09 -1.51 -1.53
N ILE A 24 17.87 -2.78 -1.28
CA ILE A 24 18.98 -3.70 -0.96
C ILE A 24 19.96 -3.74 -2.13
N TYR A 25 19.46 -3.82 -3.35
CA TYR A 25 20.31 -3.77 -4.53
C TYR A 25 21.07 -2.44 -4.60
N ALA A 26 20.36 -1.32 -4.39
CA ALA A 26 20.98 -0.01 -4.51
C ALA A 26 22.11 0.19 -3.50
N ILE A 27 21.97 -0.39 -2.32
CA ILE A 27 22.98 -0.27 -1.27
C ILE A 27 24.12 -1.27 -1.48
N GLY A 28 23.79 -2.50 -1.82
CA GLY A 28 24.77 -3.60 -1.79
C GLY A 28 25.43 -3.93 -3.12
N ASP A 29 24.66 -3.91 -4.21
CA ASP A 29 25.10 -4.51 -5.46
C ASP A 29 25.19 -3.53 -6.64
N CYS A 30 24.55 -2.37 -6.53
CA CYS A 30 24.52 -1.43 -7.63
C CYS A 30 25.94 -0.89 -7.91
N PRO A 31 26.40 -0.94 -9.18
CA PRO A 31 27.74 -0.42 -9.50
C PRO A 31 27.84 1.09 -9.33
N ILE A 32 26.72 1.79 -9.42
CA ILE A 32 26.70 3.24 -9.18
C ILE A 32 26.36 3.44 -7.71
N LYS A 33 27.29 4.08 -6.98
CA LYS A 33 27.07 4.29 -5.55
C LYS A 33 26.18 5.49 -5.32
N HIS A 34 25.22 5.31 -4.43
CA HIS A 34 24.34 6.39 -3.99
C HIS A 34 24.91 7.03 -2.74
N THR A 35 24.71 8.34 -2.61
CA THR A 35 25.09 9.04 -1.37
C THR A 35 24.07 8.70 -0.27
N GLU A 36 24.44 8.98 0.97
CA GLU A 36 23.52 8.78 2.10
C GLU A 36 22.24 9.58 1.90
N ASP A 37 22.38 10.83 1.42
CA ASP A 37 21.20 11.66 1.18
C ASP A 37 20.29 11.06 0.12
N GLN A 38 20.88 10.51 -0.95
CA GLN A 38 20.08 9.86 -1.99
C GLN A 38 19.35 8.65 -1.44
N LEU A 39 20.03 7.84 -0.64
CA LEU A 39 19.41 6.65 -0.05
C LEU A 39 18.29 7.06 0.91
N LEU A 40 18.51 8.10 1.71
CA LEU A 40 17.49 8.58 2.62
C LEU A 40 16.27 9.08 1.87
N ASN A 41 16.49 9.84 0.79
CA ASN A 41 15.39 10.35 -0.03
C ASN A 41 14.61 9.20 -0.66
N MET A 42 15.28 8.14 -1.09
CA MET A 42 14.61 6.96 -1.65
C MET A 42 13.74 6.29 -0.58
N LEU A 43 14.25 6.16 0.64
CA LEU A 43 13.48 5.56 1.73
C LEU A 43 12.26 6.39 2.09
N ILE A 44 12.42 7.72 2.14
CA ILE A 44 11.31 8.62 2.43
C ILE A 44 10.25 8.48 1.35
N GLY A 45 10.67 8.47 0.08
CA GLY A 45 9.75 8.30 -1.03
C GLY A 45 9.02 6.97 -0.98
N MET A 46 9.74 5.90 -0.64
CA MET A 46 9.14 4.57 -0.50
C MET A 46 8.08 4.56 0.59
N LYS A 47 8.39 5.19 1.72
CA LYS A 47 7.42 5.28 2.81
C LYS A 47 6.18 6.05 2.38
N GLN A 48 6.37 7.18 1.70
CA GLN A 48 5.24 7.98 1.23
C GLN A 48 4.36 7.20 0.26
N LEU A 49 4.97 6.46 -0.65
CA LEU A 49 4.21 5.63 -1.58
C LEU A 49 3.43 4.54 -0.85
N HIS A 50 4.08 3.89 0.11
CA HIS A 50 3.43 2.84 0.88
C HIS A 50 2.25 3.40 1.68
N ASP A 51 2.44 4.52 2.34
CA ASP A 51 1.38 5.15 3.14
C ASP A 51 0.19 5.52 2.25
N THR A 52 0.47 6.01 1.05
CA THR A 52 -0.58 6.38 0.10
C THR A 52 -1.35 5.15 -0.40
N ARG A 53 -0.62 4.05 -0.67
CA ARG A 53 -1.27 2.78 -1.06
C ARG A 53 -2.16 2.25 0.06
N TYR A 54 -1.68 2.39 1.29
CA TYR A 54 -2.45 1.96 2.46
C TYR A 54 -3.72 2.79 2.61
N GLN A 55 -3.61 4.10 2.44
CA GLN A 55 -4.77 4.99 2.51
C GLN A 55 -5.79 4.63 1.42
N LYS A 56 -5.31 4.36 0.22
CA LYS A 56 -6.20 3.95 -0.87
C LYS A 56 -6.95 2.67 -0.54
N MET A 57 -6.27 1.71 0.08
CA MET A 57 -6.92 0.47 0.49
C MET A 57 -8.04 0.76 1.48
N TRP A 58 -7.78 1.60 2.47
CA TRP A 58 -8.78 1.94 3.47
C TRP A 58 -9.97 2.68 2.87
N ASP A 59 -9.71 3.64 1.99
CA ASP A 59 -10.77 4.38 1.33
C ASP A 59 -11.66 3.44 0.52
N THR A 60 -11.03 2.52 -0.20
CA THR A 60 -11.76 1.54 -1.00
C THR A 60 -12.60 0.64 -0.11
N PHE A 61 -12.04 0.18 0.99
CA PHE A 61 -12.75 -0.68 1.93
C PHE A 61 -13.97 0.04 2.51
N GLU A 62 -13.78 1.28 2.94
CA GLU A 62 -14.87 2.07 3.52
C GLU A 62 -15.97 2.31 2.51
N GLN A 63 -15.62 2.59 1.26
CA GLN A 63 -16.64 2.78 0.24
C GLN A 63 -17.42 1.52 -0.03
N LEU A 64 -16.76 0.37 0.00
CA LEU A 64 -17.46 -0.90 -0.20
C LEU A 64 -18.44 -1.18 0.94
N ILE A 65 -18.08 -0.83 2.15
CA ILE A 65 -18.99 -0.96 3.28
C ILE A 65 -20.17 -0.03 3.12
N HIS A 66 -19.94 1.22 2.77
CA HIS A 66 -21.01 2.18 2.55
C HIS A 66 -21.95 1.76 1.44
N ASN A 67 -21.40 1.13 0.41
CA ASN A 67 -22.21 0.67 -0.73
C ASN A 67 -22.90 -0.65 -0.47
N GLY A 68 -22.64 -1.28 0.67
CA GLY A 68 -23.23 -2.56 1.00
C GLY A 68 -22.62 -3.74 0.26
N THR A 69 -21.51 -3.53 -0.46
CA THR A 69 -20.85 -4.60 -1.19
C THR A 69 -20.21 -5.60 -0.24
N ILE A 70 -19.66 -5.11 0.87
CA ILE A 70 -19.12 -5.94 1.93
C ILE A 70 -20.03 -5.77 3.14
N SER A 71 -20.50 -6.87 3.67
CA SER A 71 -21.39 -6.83 4.81
C SER A 71 -20.64 -6.48 6.07
N ASP A 72 -21.21 -5.56 6.84
CA ASP A 72 -20.67 -5.19 8.14
C ASP A 72 -21.50 -5.80 9.25
N LYS A 73 -22.10 -6.92 8.99
CA LYS A 73 -23.05 -7.53 9.89
C LYS A 73 -22.41 -8.06 11.17
N ASN A 74 -21.13 -8.19 11.20
CA ASN A 74 -20.46 -8.55 12.43
C ASN A 74 -20.72 -7.52 13.52
N THR A 75 -21.16 -6.38 13.08
CA THR A 75 -21.56 -5.31 13.96
C THR A 75 -23.07 -5.27 14.10
N GLY A 76 -23.76 -6.16 13.40
CA GLY A 76 -25.18 -6.20 13.43
C GLY A 76 -25.83 -5.39 12.40
N GLU A 77 -25.59 -5.51 12.30
CA GLU A 77 -26.16 -5.10 11.87
C GLU A 77 -26.49 -4.31 11.31
N GLN A 78 -26.54 -4.21 11.01
CA GLN A 78 -26.77 -3.52 10.49
C GLN A 78 -27.32 -3.13 9.93
N ASN A 79 -27.39 -3.48 10.13
CA ASN A 79 -27.91 -3.21 9.60
C ASN A 79 -28.46 -2.77 9.38
N ASP A 80 -28.35 -2.90 9.57
CA ASP A 80 -28.89 -2.49 9.38
C ASP A 80 -29.28 -2.00 9.24
#